data_935bd0bcaa0a94635d63553a0daaf7ea
#
_entry.id   935bd0bcaa0a94635d63553a0daaf7ea
#
_cell.length_a   1.000
_cell.length_b   1.000
_cell.length_c   1.000
_cell.angle_alpha   90.00
_cell.angle_beta   90.00
_cell.angle_gamma   90.00
#
_symmetry.space_group_name_H-M   'P 1'
#
loop_
_entity.id
_entity.type
_entity.pdbx_description
1 polymer ?
#
loop_
_entity_poly.entity_id
_entity_poly.type
_entity_poly.pdbx_seq_one_letter_code
_entity_poly.pdbx_strand_id
1 'polypeptide(L)'
;MARIAIGGFLHETNCFVAMQTDYQYFSQGGEFPPLARGEQVIERTKGAPFGMSGFLDKIAPKHELVPLIWGHAGAGGYITDECYERIVGELVGMLSAAHEEKTLDAVYLDLHGAMCSQTYPDAEGELLRRVRACVGNTVPIVI
;
A
#
# COMPACT_ATOMS: atom_id res chain seq x y z
N MET A 1 -9.74 -20.45 -8.19
CA MET A 1 -8.55 -19.62 -8.10
C MET A 1 -9.05 -18.18 -8.02
N ALA A 2 -8.77 -17.47 -6.93
CA ALA A 2 -9.21 -16.08 -6.76
C ALA A 2 -8.22 -15.12 -7.43
N ARG A 3 -8.70 -13.94 -7.84
CA ARG A 3 -7.90 -12.82 -8.35
C ARG A 3 -7.80 -11.74 -7.28
N ILE A 4 -6.61 -11.52 -6.75
CA ILE A 4 -6.37 -10.71 -5.55
C ILE A 4 -5.45 -9.54 -5.88
N ALA A 5 -5.93 -8.31 -5.68
CA ALA A 5 -5.08 -7.14 -5.75
C ALA A 5 -4.21 -7.05 -4.49
N ILE A 6 -2.92 -6.75 -4.67
CA ILE A 6 -1.96 -6.62 -3.57
C ILE A 6 -1.23 -5.29 -3.64
N GLY A 7 -1.06 -4.63 -2.51
CA GLY A 7 -0.33 -3.38 -2.39
C GLY A 7 0.04 -3.07 -0.96
N GLY A 8 0.65 -1.93 -0.74
CA GLY A 8 0.98 -1.48 0.62
C GLY A 8 1.50 -0.05 0.66
N PHE A 9 1.23 0.62 1.76
CA PHE A 9 1.74 1.94 2.06
C PHE A 9 1.99 2.05 3.56
N LEU A 10 3.26 1.93 3.95
CA LEU A 10 3.66 1.75 5.34
C LEU A 10 4.49 2.94 5.82
N HIS A 11 4.08 3.50 6.94
CA HIS A 11 4.82 4.53 7.65
C HIS A 11 4.45 4.52 9.13
N GLU A 12 5.46 4.58 9.99
CA GLU A 12 5.28 4.81 11.43
C GLU A 12 5.44 6.31 11.72
N THR A 13 4.33 7.02 11.88
CA THR A 13 4.36 8.44 12.14
C THR A 13 4.63 8.74 13.61
N ASN A 14 5.69 9.52 13.87
CA ASN A 14 5.97 10.11 15.16
C ASN A 14 5.58 11.60 15.13
N CYS A 15 4.47 11.93 15.79
CA CYS A 15 3.93 13.29 15.81
C CYS A 15 4.82 14.33 16.51
N PHE A 16 5.87 13.91 17.21
CA PHE A 16 6.83 14.81 17.87
C PHE A 16 8.05 15.14 16.98
N VAL A 17 8.18 14.48 15.84
CA VAL A 17 9.24 14.77 14.87
C VAL A 17 8.81 15.95 13.98
N ALA A 18 9.61 17.01 13.98
CA ALA A 18 9.30 18.21 13.22
C ALA A 18 9.52 18.05 11.71
N MET A 19 10.45 17.18 11.30
CA MET A 19 10.74 16.95 9.89
C MET A 19 9.69 16.03 9.27
N GLN A 20 9.06 16.50 8.20
CA GLN A 20 8.02 15.74 7.49
C GLN A 20 8.64 14.66 6.61
N THR A 21 7.86 13.62 6.34
CA THR A 21 8.21 12.54 5.42
C THR A 21 7.58 12.82 4.05
N ASP A 22 8.41 13.08 3.06
CA ASP A 22 7.99 13.39 1.70
C ASP A 22 8.11 12.16 0.76
N TYR A 23 7.77 12.37 -0.51
CA TYR A 23 7.80 11.32 -1.53
C TYR A 23 9.20 10.73 -1.76
N GLN A 24 10.28 11.48 -1.52
CA GLN A 24 11.65 11.00 -1.75
C GLN A 24 12.01 9.85 -0.81
N TYR A 25 11.52 9.88 0.44
CA TYR A 25 11.75 8.81 1.41
C TYR A 25 11.20 7.46 0.92
N PHE A 26 10.12 7.47 0.14
CA PHE A 26 9.57 6.25 -0.47
C PHE A 26 10.24 5.92 -1.80
N SER A 27 10.42 6.92 -2.67
CA SER A 27 10.88 6.70 -4.05
C SER A 27 12.34 6.28 -4.16
N GLN A 28 13.20 6.79 -3.29
CA GLN A 28 14.62 6.48 -3.30
C GLN A 28 14.95 5.22 -2.49
N GLY A 29 14.08 4.85 -1.56
CA GLY A 29 14.35 3.83 -0.58
C GLY A 29 15.40 4.29 0.45
N GLY A 30 15.94 3.36 1.21
CA GLY A 30 16.92 3.63 2.27
C GLY A 30 17.02 2.41 3.16
N GLU A 31 16.45 2.49 4.36
CA GLU A 31 16.29 1.35 5.24
C GLU A 31 15.38 0.27 4.61
N PHE A 32 14.41 0.70 3.82
CA PHE A 32 13.47 -0.15 3.09
C PHE A 32 13.68 -0.05 1.57
N PRO A 33 13.19 -1.05 0.80
CA PRO A 33 13.27 -0.99 -0.67
C PRO A 33 12.58 0.25 -1.23
N PRO A 34 13.07 0.80 -2.36
CA PRO A 34 12.38 1.88 -3.06
C PRO A 34 10.93 1.51 -3.42
N LEU A 35 10.08 2.53 -3.55
CA LEU A 35 8.69 2.38 -3.99
C LEU A 35 8.58 1.46 -5.22
N ALA A 36 7.78 0.42 -5.10
CA ALA A 36 7.62 -0.64 -6.10
C ALA A 36 6.26 -0.55 -6.78
N ARG A 37 6.19 -0.93 -8.07
CA ARG A 37 4.97 -0.96 -8.89
C ARG A 37 4.86 -2.24 -9.67
N GLY A 38 3.65 -2.75 -9.82
CA GLY A 38 3.43 -3.97 -10.59
C GLY A 38 4.29 -5.13 -10.07
N GLU A 39 4.89 -5.91 -10.95
CA GLU A 39 5.70 -7.07 -10.59
C GLU A 39 6.86 -6.76 -9.63
N GLN A 40 7.37 -5.53 -9.62
CA GLN A 40 8.39 -5.11 -8.66
C GLN A 40 7.93 -5.24 -7.19
N VAL A 41 6.62 -5.17 -6.92
CA VAL A 41 6.09 -5.39 -5.57
C VAL A 41 6.47 -6.79 -5.08
N ILE A 42 6.25 -7.80 -5.92
CA ILE A 42 6.60 -9.18 -5.59
C ILE A 42 8.13 -9.35 -5.49
N GLU A 43 8.86 -8.84 -6.49
CA GLU A 43 10.33 -8.95 -6.55
C GLU A 43 11.03 -8.36 -5.31
N ARG A 44 10.55 -7.20 -4.83
CA ARG A 44 11.20 -6.47 -3.73
C ARG A 44 10.75 -6.91 -2.34
N THR A 45 9.58 -7.54 -2.22
CA THR A 45 9.05 -7.95 -0.91
C THR A 45 9.18 -9.43 -0.61
N LYS A 46 9.31 -10.29 -1.64
CA LYS A 46 9.43 -11.74 -1.46
C LYS A 46 10.71 -12.11 -0.71
N GLY A 47 10.56 -12.87 0.36
CA GLY A 47 11.68 -13.32 1.21
C GLY A 47 12.21 -12.23 2.15
N ALA A 48 11.67 -11.02 2.12
CA ALA A 48 12.01 -9.95 3.04
C ALA A 48 11.14 -10.01 4.32
N PRO A 49 11.54 -9.38 5.44
CA PRO A 49 10.81 -9.45 6.70
C PRO A 49 9.61 -8.48 6.74
N PHE A 50 8.72 -8.57 5.75
CA PHE A 50 7.50 -7.75 5.63
C PHE A 50 6.26 -8.64 5.64
N GLY A 51 5.11 -8.08 6.04
CA GLY A 51 3.81 -8.74 5.98
C GLY A 51 3.48 -9.27 4.58
N MET A 52 3.77 -8.46 3.56
CA MET A 52 3.64 -8.85 2.15
C MET A 52 4.37 -10.16 1.82
N SER A 53 5.58 -10.38 2.32
CA SER A 53 6.33 -11.62 2.06
C SER A 53 5.60 -12.85 2.58
N GLY A 54 5.10 -12.78 3.82
CA GLY A 54 4.34 -13.88 4.43
C GLY A 54 3.04 -14.18 3.66
N PHE A 55 2.37 -13.14 3.17
CA PHE A 55 1.19 -13.27 2.32
C PHE A 55 1.55 -13.95 0.98
N LEU A 56 2.61 -13.49 0.32
CA LEU A 56 3.06 -14.06 -0.95
C LEU A 56 3.37 -15.56 -0.83
N ASP A 57 4.09 -15.96 0.21
CA ASP A 57 4.46 -17.37 0.42
C ASP A 57 3.27 -18.32 0.55
N LYS A 58 2.16 -17.84 1.12
CA LYS A 58 0.98 -18.66 1.40
C LYS A 58 -0.08 -18.58 0.30
N ILE A 59 -0.21 -17.46 -0.36
CA ILE A 59 -1.34 -17.13 -1.23
C ILE A 59 -0.94 -17.19 -2.71
N ALA A 60 0.22 -16.67 -3.10
CA ALA A 60 0.65 -16.64 -4.50
C ALA A 60 0.59 -18.00 -5.23
N PRO A 61 0.97 -19.13 -4.61
CA PRO A 61 0.93 -20.42 -5.30
C PRO A 61 -0.48 -20.90 -5.67
N LYS A 62 -1.53 -20.30 -5.10
CA LYS A 62 -2.92 -20.77 -5.20
C LYS A 62 -3.84 -19.79 -5.93
N HIS A 63 -3.42 -18.56 -6.14
CA HIS A 63 -4.27 -17.49 -6.62
C HIS A 63 -3.56 -16.63 -7.68
N GLU A 64 -4.33 -15.89 -8.48
CA GLU A 64 -3.85 -14.85 -9.38
C GLU A 64 -3.62 -13.57 -8.56
N LEU A 65 -2.41 -13.04 -8.58
CA LEU A 65 -2.08 -11.77 -7.92
C LEU A 65 -2.06 -10.63 -8.94
N VAL A 66 -2.61 -9.49 -8.53
CA VAL A 66 -2.58 -8.23 -9.27
C VAL A 66 -1.81 -7.22 -8.43
N PRO A 67 -0.48 -7.13 -8.64
CA PRO A 67 0.34 -6.22 -7.85
C PRO A 67 0.10 -4.77 -8.28
N LEU A 68 -0.15 -3.91 -7.30
CA LEU A 68 -0.40 -2.47 -7.47
C LEU A 68 0.87 -1.67 -7.18
N ILE A 69 0.91 -1.00 -6.04
CA ILE A 69 2.05 -0.23 -5.53
C ILE A 69 2.36 -0.66 -4.09
N TRP A 70 3.63 -0.67 -3.73
CA TRP A 70 4.08 -0.92 -2.37
C TRP A 70 5.22 0.02 -2.01
N GLY A 71 5.13 0.68 -0.87
CA GLY A 71 6.15 1.57 -0.36
C GLY A 71 6.22 1.56 1.15
N HIS A 72 7.43 1.60 1.69
CA HIS A 72 7.71 1.68 3.11
C HIS A 72 8.80 2.72 3.36
N ALA A 73 8.53 3.70 4.21
CA ALA A 73 9.52 4.62 4.72
C ALA A 73 9.78 4.35 6.20
N GLY A 74 10.99 4.63 6.65
CA GLY A 74 11.35 4.57 8.08
C GLY A 74 10.49 5.49 8.94
N ALA A 75 10.47 5.24 10.25
CA ALA A 75 9.74 6.09 11.20
C ALA A 75 10.15 7.57 11.07
N GLY A 76 9.18 8.46 11.02
CA GLY A 76 9.40 9.89 10.77
C GLY A 76 8.23 10.76 11.17
N GLY A 77 8.27 12.04 10.82
CA GLY A 77 7.16 12.97 11.04
C GLY A 77 5.97 12.72 10.12
N TYR A 78 4.99 13.60 10.17
CA TYR A 78 3.80 13.53 9.31
C TYR A 78 4.17 13.37 7.84
N ILE A 79 3.44 12.51 7.13
CA ILE A 79 3.55 12.45 5.67
C ILE A 79 3.00 13.74 5.07
N THR A 80 3.72 14.32 4.09
CA THR A 80 3.20 15.47 3.36
C THR A 80 1.95 15.09 2.56
N ASP A 81 1.00 16.00 2.44
CA ASP A 81 -0.23 15.73 1.66
C ASP A 81 0.08 15.45 0.20
N GLU A 82 1.11 16.10 -0.39
CA GLU A 82 1.57 15.79 -1.75
C GLU A 82 2.01 14.33 -1.88
N CYS A 83 2.84 13.85 -0.95
CA CYS A 83 3.29 12.46 -0.93
C CYS A 83 2.11 11.49 -0.76
N TYR A 84 1.23 11.77 0.19
CA TYR A 84 0.07 10.93 0.48
C TYR A 84 -0.86 10.83 -0.74
N GLU A 85 -1.28 11.97 -1.29
CA GLU A 85 -2.20 12.00 -2.43
C GLU A 85 -1.60 11.36 -3.69
N ARG A 86 -0.29 11.51 -3.89
CA ARG A 86 0.41 10.89 -5.01
C ARG A 86 0.43 9.37 -4.91
N ILE A 87 0.81 8.81 -3.78
CA ILE A 87 0.90 7.34 -3.59
C ILE A 87 -0.49 6.72 -3.54
N VAL A 88 -1.41 7.29 -2.74
CA VAL A 88 -2.78 6.78 -2.62
C VAL A 88 -3.56 6.93 -3.92
N GLY A 89 -3.41 8.07 -4.62
CA GLY A 89 -4.04 8.29 -5.92
C GLY A 89 -3.58 7.27 -6.96
N GLU A 90 -2.28 6.96 -7.00
CA GLU A 90 -1.74 5.93 -7.88
C GLU A 90 -2.24 4.53 -7.51
N LEU A 91 -2.24 4.17 -6.22
CA LEU A 91 -2.75 2.89 -5.73
C LEU A 91 -4.22 2.68 -6.12
N VAL A 92 -5.06 3.66 -5.84
CA VAL A 92 -6.51 3.60 -6.14
C VAL A 92 -6.74 3.60 -7.65
N GLY A 93 -5.98 4.37 -8.43
CA GLY A 93 -6.06 4.36 -9.89
C GLY A 93 -5.73 3.00 -10.49
N MET A 94 -4.64 2.36 -10.04
CA MET A 94 -4.27 1.01 -10.47
C MET A 94 -5.32 -0.02 -10.05
N LEU A 95 -5.86 0.10 -8.83
CA LEU A 95 -6.91 -0.78 -8.31
C LEU A 95 -8.19 -0.67 -9.15
N SER A 96 -8.63 0.56 -9.48
CA SER A 96 -9.82 0.81 -10.32
C SER A 96 -9.65 0.17 -11.69
N ALA A 97 -8.53 0.43 -12.36
CA ALA A 97 -8.25 -0.15 -13.67
C ALA A 97 -8.27 -1.68 -13.64
N ALA A 98 -7.64 -2.28 -12.63
CA ALA A 98 -7.63 -3.74 -12.48
C ALA A 98 -9.02 -4.32 -12.21
N HIS A 99 -9.84 -3.65 -11.41
CA HIS A 99 -11.21 -4.10 -11.08
C HIS A 99 -12.18 -3.95 -12.26
N GLU A 100 -12.02 -2.87 -13.06
CA GLU A 100 -12.79 -2.62 -14.28
C GLU A 100 -12.45 -3.62 -15.39
N GLU A 101 -11.14 -3.95 -15.54
CA GLU A 101 -10.70 -4.94 -16.51
C GLU A 101 -11.32 -6.33 -16.23
N LYS A 102 -11.24 -6.77 -15.00
CA LYS A 102 -11.81 -8.03 -14.52
C LYS A 102 -12.02 -7.94 -13.02
N THR A 103 -13.23 -8.25 -12.56
CA THR A 103 -13.61 -8.20 -11.15
C THR A 103 -12.58 -8.87 -10.24
N LEU A 104 -12.20 -8.18 -9.18
CA LEU A 104 -11.33 -8.70 -8.13
C LEU A 104 -12.14 -9.48 -7.10
N ASP A 105 -11.59 -10.59 -6.63
CA ASP A 105 -12.20 -11.39 -5.56
C ASP A 105 -11.80 -10.91 -4.16
N ALA A 106 -10.66 -10.25 -4.03
CA ALA A 106 -10.18 -9.65 -2.77
C ALA A 106 -9.12 -8.56 -3.01
N VAL A 107 -8.89 -7.76 -1.99
CA VAL A 107 -7.76 -6.81 -1.89
C VAL A 107 -6.96 -7.12 -0.63
N TYR A 108 -5.64 -7.19 -0.73
CA TYR A 108 -4.72 -7.24 0.40
C TYR A 108 -3.85 -5.99 0.41
N LEU A 109 -3.81 -5.31 1.55
CA LEU A 109 -2.96 -4.14 1.76
C LEU A 109 -2.04 -4.35 2.96
N ASP A 110 -0.74 -4.25 2.72
CA ASP A 110 0.28 -4.26 3.76
C ASP A 110 0.35 -2.84 4.36
N LEU A 111 -0.11 -2.68 5.61
CA LEU A 111 -0.22 -1.41 6.30
C LEU A 111 0.49 -1.47 7.66
N HIS A 112 0.88 -0.32 8.21
CA HIS A 112 1.54 -0.23 9.52
C HIS A 112 0.56 -0.05 10.68
N GLY A 113 -0.54 0.69 10.47
CA GLY A 113 -1.51 1.03 11.51
C GLY A 113 -1.19 2.31 12.30
N ALA A 114 -0.19 3.07 11.88
CA ALA A 114 0.27 4.27 12.61
C ALA A 114 0.52 5.49 11.70
N MET A 115 -0.01 5.46 10.49
CA MET A 115 0.23 6.53 9.51
C MET A 115 -0.67 7.75 9.76
N CYS A 116 -0.03 8.94 9.86
CA CYS A 116 -0.70 10.22 9.82
C CYS A 116 -0.13 11.08 8.68
N SER A 117 -0.98 11.78 7.94
CA SER A 117 -0.55 12.85 7.03
C SER A 117 -0.86 14.22 7.62
N GLN A 118 -0.47 15.27 6.92
CA GLN A 118 -0.76 16.64 7.37
C GLN A 118 -2.28 16.89 7.51
N THR A 119 -3.09 16.36 6.58
CA THR A 119 -4.55 16.53 6.58
C THR A 119 -5.27 15.37 7.27
N TYR A 120 -4.77 14.14 7.16
CA TYR A 120 -5.47 12.95 7.66
C TYR A 120 -4.79 12.40 8.93
N PRO A 121 -5.39 12.62 10.13
CA PRO A 121 -4.90 12.01 11.38
C PRO A 121 -4.96 10.47 11.36
N ASP A 122 -5.93 9.90 10.63
CA ASP A 122 -6.04 8.48 10.30
C ASP A 122 -5.89 8.31 8.77
N ALA A 123 -4.65 8.36 8.32
CA ALA A 123 -4.34 8.29 6.89
C ALA A 123 -4.61 6.90 6.30
N GLU A 124 -4.47 5.85 7.09
CA GLU A 124 -4.80 4.48 6.65
C GLU A 124 -6.31 4.27 6.56
N GLY A 125 -7.09 4.80 7.49
CA GLY A 125 -8.55 4.80 7.41
C GLY A 125 -9.07 5.53 6.18
N GLU A 126 -8.48 6.67 5.81
CA GLU A 126 -8.82 7.39 4.57
C GLU A 126 -8.43 6.57 3.31
N LEU A 127 -7.26 5.94 3.29
CA LEU A 127 -6.87 5.01 2.23
C LEU A 127 -7.90 3.88 2.08
N LEU A 128 -8.27 3.22 3.17
CA LEU A 128 -9.26 2.14 3.18
C LEU A 128 -10.63 2.59 2.71
N ARG A 129 -11.04 3.81 3.07
CA ARG A 129 -12.29 4.41 2.59
C ARG A 129 -12.30 4.57 1.06
N ARG A 130 -11.18 5.03 0.48
CA ARG A 130 -11.02 5.18 -0.98
C ARG A 130 -10.99 3.82 -1.68
N VAL A 131 -10.27 2.86 -1.14
CA VAL A 131 -10.24 1.49 -1.66
C VAL A 131 -11.63 0.87 -1.63
N ARG A 132 -12.37 1.01 -0.53
CA ARG A 132 -13.75 0.53 -0.39
C ARG A 132 -14.69 1.17 -1.41
N ALA A 133 -14.56 2.47 -1.64
CA ALA A 133 -15.34 3.18 -2.66
C ALA A 133 -15.06 2.65 -4.07
N CYS A 134 -13.82 2.22 -4.34
CA CYS A 134 -13.41 1.67 -5.63
C CYS A 134 -13.98 0.27 -5.88
N VAL A 135 -13.87 -0.66 -4.92
CA VAL A 135 -14.21 -2.08 -5.13
C VAL A 135 -15.62 -2.47 -4.67
N GLY A 136 -16.38 -1.51 -4.08
CA GLY A 136 -17.73 -1.77 -3.58
C GLY A 136 -17.76 -2.58 -2.27
N ASN A 137 -18.95 -2.95 -1.83
CA ASN A 137 -19.16 -3.54 -0.50
C ASN A 137 -18.96 -5.05 -0.42
N THR A 138 -18.86 -5.73 -1.55
CA THR A 138 -18.81 -7.21 -1.60
C THR A 138 -17.39 -7.76 -1.66
N VAL A 139 -16.42 -6.99 -2.14
CA VAL A 139 -15.02 -7.42 -2.22
C VAL A 139 -14.38 -7.31 -0.83
N PRO A 140 -13.87 -8.39 -0.24
CA PRO A 140 -13.17 -8.33 1.03
C PRO A 140 -11.85 -7.55 0.89
N ILE A 141 -11.56 -6.72 1.90
CA ILE A 141 -10.29 -6.03 2.08
C ILE A 141 -9.64 -6.62 3.32
N VAL A 142 -8.42 -7.11 3.16
CA VAL A 142 -7.59 -7.69 4.22
C VAL A 142 -6.37 -6.80 4.41
N ILE A 143 -6.01 -6.52 5.67
CA ILE A 143 -4.85 -5.72 6.05
C ILE A 143 -3.97 -6.48 7.03
#